data_af6ef1e2856f188263de169135488b68
#
_entry.id   af6ef1e2856f188263de169135488b68
#
_cell.length_a   1.000
_cell.length_b   1.000
_cell.length_c   1.000
_cell.angle_alpha   90.00
_cell.angle_beta   90.00
_cell.angle_gamma   90.00
#
_symmetry.space_group_name_H-M   'P 1'
#
loop_
_entity.id
_entity.type
_entity.pdbx_description
1 polymer ?
#
loop_
_entity_poly.entity_id
_entity_poly.type
_entity_poly.pdbx_seq_one_letter_code
_entity_poly.pdbx_strand_id
1 'polypeptide(L)'
;MLRKAKKTMVRTVFLRIGIGLVVLLLPLGYRCVAEDNGAISRGYEAVTTDFGNFYLDRGNLTKLGIGVGVAAVFANTEMDQYIRDKYQNSTRSHVTDQATNIFNISGTELALIAVPVYVGTYGAGLWLHNPTMVEWARKSVRATVVGGPALVFLAVATGGDRPTDGDSHWNPFQNTHGVSGHTYIGAVPFITAAKMSGKTYQKAIFYGLSTFPGLARINDDEHYFSQVALGWFLAYLSCAVVEKGTDRQEGRVHVQLAPVPKGLAITVQKRY
;
A
#
# COMPACT_ATOMS: atom_id res chain seq x y z
N MET A 1 1.47 -32.73 10.92
CA MET A 1 0.18 -32.53 10.20
C MET A 1 -0.45 -31.16 10.42
N LEU A 2 -0.50 -30.62 11.63
CA LEU A 2 -1.05 -29.30 11.94
C LEU A 2 -0.38 -28.11 11.23
N ARG A 3 0.95 -28.14 11.01
CA ARG A 3 1.71 -27.11 10.28
C ARG A 3 1.32 -27.00 8.79
N LYS A 4 1.03 -28.13 8.12
CA LYS A 4 0.57 -28.15 6.72
C LYS A 4 -0.85 -27.55 6.56
N ALA A 5 -1.75 -27.89 7.48
CA ALA A 5 -3.11 -27.38 7.48
C ALA A 5 -3.18 -25.84 7.69
N LYS A 6 -2.33 -25.32 8.60
CA LYS A 6 -2.20 -23.87 8.82
C LYS A 6 -1.67 -23.14 7.57
N LYS A 7 -0.66 -23.70 6.87
CA LYS A 7 -0.12 -23.12 5.61
C LYS A 7 -1.17 -23.06 4.49
N THR A 8 -2.00 -24.08 4.36
CA THR A 8 -3.06 -24.13 3.31
C THR A 8 -4.17 -23.14 3.62
N MET A 9 -4.56 -22.99 4.88
CA MET A 9 -5.59 -22.05 5.32
C MET A 9 -5.18 -20.59 5.09
N VAL A 10 -3.93 -20.24 5.39
CA VAL A 10 -3.38 -18.89 5.16
C VAL A 10 -3.32 -18.56 3.66
N ARG A 11 -2.86 -19.50 2.82
CA ARG A 11 -2.87 -19.33 1.35
C ARG A 11 -4.25 -19.04 0.78
N THR A 12 -5.26 -19.77 1.26
CA THR A 12 -6.65 -19.61 0.81
C THR A 12 -7.25 -18.28 1.30
N VAL A 13 -6.89 -17.82 2.49
CA VAL A 13 -7.36 -16.56 3.05
C VAL A 13 -6.75 -15.35 2.30
N PHE A 14 -5.44 -15.34 2.04
CA PHE A 14 -4.80 -14.24 1.30
C PHE A 14 -5.28 -14.14 -0.16
N LEU A 15 -5.47 -15.25 -0.84
CA LEU A 15 -6.02 -15.25 -2.20
C LEU A 15 -7.49 -14.78 -2.22
N ARG A 16 -8.28 -15.17 -1.23
CA ARG A 16 -9.68 -14.74 -1.08
C ARG A 16 -9.81 -13.28 -0.65
N ILE A 17 -8.90 -12.76 0.17
CA ILE A 17 -8.88 -11.34 0.58
C ILE A 17 -8.47 -10.46 -0.61
N GLY A 18 -7.45 -10.83 -1.39
CA GLY A 18 -7.06 -10.07 -2.59
C GLY A 18 -8.16 -10.01 -3.64
N ILE A 19 -8.80 -11.14 -3.93
CA ILE A 19 -9.93 -11.21 -4.86
C ILE A 19 -11.19 -10.58 -4.25
N GLY A 20 -11.44 -10.76 -2.95
CA GLY A 20 -12.56 -10.19 -2.23
C GLY A 20 -12.50 -8.66 -2.14
N LEU A 21 -11.30 -8.06 -2.01
CA LEU A 21 -11.12 -6.60 -1.97
C LEU A 21 -11.45 -5.97 -3.33
N VAL A 22 -11.04 -6.60 -4.43
CA VAL A 22 -11.38 -6.16 -5.79
C VAL A 22 -12.89 -6.32 -6.05
N VAL A 23 -13.48 -7.42 -5.58
CA VAL A 23 -14.91 -7.71 -5.77
C VAL A 23 -15.80 -6.89 -4.84
N LEU A 24 -15.35 -6.54 -3.61
CA LEU A 24 -16.14 -5.74 -2.66
C LEU A 24 -16.14 -4.25 -2.98
N LEU A 25 -15.07 -3.74 -3.62
CA LEU A 25 -15.00 -2.34 -4.03
C LEU A 25 -15.81 -2.05 -5.32
N LEU A 26 -16.08 -3.07 -6.12
CA LEU A 26 -16.91 -2.94 -7.32
C LEU A 26 -18.41 -2.68 -7.01
N PRO A 27 -19.07 -3.32 -6.02
CA PRO A 27 -20.50 -3.09 -5.78
C PRO A 27 -20.82 -1.95 -4.80
N LEU A 28 -19.89 -1.50 -3.93
CA LEU A 28 -20.13 -0.35 -3.05
C LEU A 28 -20.29 0.97 -3.83
N GLY A 29 -19.72 1.05 -5.04
CA GLY A 29 -20.01 2.12 -6.00
C GLY A 29 -21.40 2.02 -6.61
N TYR A 30 -22.03 0.84 -6.64
CA TYR A 30 -23.24 0.60 -7.44
C TYR A 30 -24.51 1.19 -6.82
N ARG A 31 -24.60 1.40 -5.52
CA ARG A 31 -25.83 1.89 -4.87
C ARG A 31 -25.87 3.38 -4.57
N CYS A 32 -24.73 4.07 -4.50
CA CYS A 32 -24.68 5.53 -4.32
C CYS A 32 -24.57 6.32 -5.64
N VAL A 33 -24.45 5.66 -6.80
CA VAL A 33 -24.13 6.30 -8.08
C VAL A 33 -25.09 5.81 -9.17
N ALA A 34 -26.40 5.82 -8.89
CA ALA A 34 -27.41 5.52 -9.91
C ALA A 34 -27.53 6.62 -10.99
N GLU A 35 -26.82 7.76 -10.82
CA GLU A 35 -26.89 8.89 -11.75
C GLU A 35 -25.59 9.25 -12.49
N ASP A 36 -24.42 8.67 -12.16
CA ASP A 36 -23.17 8.99 -12.86
C ASP A 36 -22.37 7.76 -13.32
N ASN A 37 -22.77 7.19 -14.45
CA ASN A 37 -22.00 6.18 -15.18
C ASN A 37 -20.53 6.62 -15.44
N GLY A 38 -20.25 7.91 -15.43
CA GLY A 38 -18.92 8.49 -15.58
C GLY A 38 -18.01 8.33 -14.36
N ALA A 39 -18.53 8.25 -13.13
CA ALA A 39 -17.68 8.12 -11.94
C ALA A 39 -17.05 6.71 -11.82
N ILE A 40 -17.81 5.69 -12.17
CA ILE A 40 -17.32 4.29 -12.16
C ILE A 40 -16.26 4.09 -13.24
N SER A 41 -16.52 4.60 -14.46
CA SER A 41 -15.55 4.50 -15.55
C SER A 41 -14.26 5.26 -15.25
N ARG A 42 -14.34 6.45 -14.64
CA ARG A 42 -13.16 7.21 -14.19
C ARG A 42 -12.37 6.47 -13.10
N GLY A 43 -13.05 5.83 -12.16
CA GLY A 43 -12.41 5.00 -11.13
C GLY A 43 -11.66 3.82 -11.72
N TYR A 44 -12.27 3.13 -12.66
CA TYR A 44 -11.66 2.00 -13.37
C TYR A 44 -10.45 2.44 -14.21
N GLU A 45 -10.57 3.53 -14.97
CA GLU A 45 -9.46 4.10 -15.75
C GLU A 45 -8.29 4.53 -14.85
N ALA A 46 -8.57 5.11 -13.68
CA ALA A 46 -7.54 5.49 -12.74
C ALA A 46 -6.76 4.27 -12.25
N VAL A 47 -7.46 3.22 -11.81
CA VAL A 47 -6.82 1.99 -11.31
C VAL A 47 -6.03 1.29 -12.43
N THR A 48 -6.59 1.13 -13.62
CA THR A 48 -5.89 0.50 -14.75
C THR A 48 -4.66 1.29 -15.19
N THR A 49 -4.73 2.62 -15.18
CA THR A 49 -3.59 3.49 -15.43
C THR A 49 -2.50 3.31 -14.38
N ASP A 50 -2.88 3.22 -13.10
CA ASP A 50 -1.93 3.00 -12.02
C ASP A 50 -1.24 1.63 -12.13
N PHE A 51 -2.00 0.58 -12.47
CA PHE A 51 -1.40 -0.74 -12.75
C PHE A 51 -0.41 -0.68 -13.91
N GLY A 52 -0.75 -0.01 -15.01
CA GLY A 52 0.17 0.20 -16.13
C GLY A 52 1.43 0.95 -15.72
N ASN A 53 1.29 2.05 -14.96
CA ASN A 53 2.42 2.82 -14.46
C ASN A 53 3.26 2.05 -13.43
N PHE A 54 2.66 1.16 -12.64
CA PHE A 54 3.38 0.39 -11.63
C PHE A 54 4.14 -0.78 -12.25
N TYR A 55 3.50 -1.58 -13.11
CA TYR A 55 4.02 -2.85 -13.61
C TYR A 55 4.64 -2.80 -15.00
N LEU A 56 4.41 -1.74 -15.80
CA LEU A 56 4.91 -1.64 -17.16
C LEU A 56 5.86 -0.44 -17.38
N ASP A 57 5.89 0.54 -16.46
CA ASP A 57 6.82 1.67 -16.55
C ASP A 57 8.23 1.22 -16.18
N ARG A 58 9.17 1.34 -17.13
CA ARG A 58 10.57 0.92 -16.94
C ARG A 58 11.23 1.61 -15.75
N GLY A 59 10.96 2.91 -15.54
CA GLY A 59 11.52 3.66 -14.44
C GLY A 59 11.05 3.15 -13.08
N ASN A 60 9.78 2.75 -12.98
CA ASN A 60 9.24 2.18 -11.76
C ASN A 60 9.78 0.76 -11.51
N LEU A 61 9.85 -0.07 -12.56
CA LEU A 61 10.45 -1.42 -12.47
C LEU A 61 11.92 -1.37 -12.08
N THR A 62 12.68 -0.41 -12.61
CA THR A 62 14.08 -0.21 -12.20
C THR A 62 14.19 0.13 -10.71
N LYS A 63 13.35 1.03 -10.20
CA LYS A 63 13.33 1.38 -8.77
C LYS A 63 12.96 0.17 -7.91
N LEU A 64 11.94 -0.59 -8.32
CA LEU A 64 11.54 -1.81 -7.64
C LEU A 64 12.69 -2.82 -7.60
N GLY A 65 13.36 -3.04 -8.74
CA GLY A 65 14.52 -3.93 -8.85
C GLY A 65 15.68 -3.49 -7.93
N ILE A 66 15.96 -2.18 -7.84
CA ILE A 66 16.96 -1.64 -6.92
C ILE A 66 16.56 -1.92 -5.47
N GLY A 67 15.31 -1.66 -5.09
CA GLY A 67 14.81 -1.92 -3.74
C GLY A 67 14.90 -3.40 -3.35
N VAL A 68 14.52 -4.29 -4.27
CA VAL A 68 14.66 -5.74 -4.09
C VAL A 68 16.14 -6.14 -3.97
N GLY A 69 17.02 -5.58 -4.81
CA GLY A 69 18.47 -5.85 -4.76
C GLY A 69 19.10 -5.40 -3.44
N VAL A 70 18.73 -4.23 -2.94
CA VAL A 70 19.20 -3.75 -1.62
C VAL A 70 18.69 -4.68 -0.51
N ALA A 71 17.42 -5.04 -0.51
CA ALA A 71 16.86 -5.97 0.48
C ALA A 71 17.56 -7.34 0.40
N ALA A 72 17.90 -7.82 -0.80
CA ALA A 72 18.63 -9.07 -1.00
C ALA A 72 20.00 -9.06 -0.33
N VAL A 73 20.73 -7.94 -0.41
CA VAL A 73 22.04 -7.80 0.27
C VAL A 73 21.87 -7.92 1.77
N PHE A 74 20.92 -7.19 2.37
CA PHE A 74 20.69 -7.27 3.82
C PHE A 74 20.24 -8.67 4.25
N ALA A 75 19.28 -9.25 3.53
CA ALA A 75 18.70 -10.54 3.88
C ALA A 75 19.68 -11.73 3.73
N ASN A 76 20.56 -11.71 2.72
CA ASN A 76 21.46 -12.83 2.42
C ASN A 76 22.89 -12.60 2.93
N THR A 77 23.08 -11.64 3.83
CA THR A 77 24.32 -11.41 4.56
C THR A 77 24.01 -11.35 6.06
N GLU A 78 25.04 -11.25 6.89
CA GLU A 78 24.90 -11.09 8.35
C GLU A 78 24.28 -9.74 8.78
N MET A 79 23.95 -8.85 7.83
CA MET A 79 23.48 -7.48 8.14
C MET A 79 22.15 -7.47 8.89
N ASP A 80 21.16 -8.23 8.41
CA ASP A 80 19.85 -8.31 9.05
C ASP A 80 19.95 -8.90 10.45
N GLN A 81 20.74 -9.96 10.60
CA GLN A 81 20.96 -10.60 11.89
C GLN A 81 21.67 -9.66 12.87
N TYR A 82 22.71 -8.95 12.40
CA TYR A 82 23.43 -7.98 13.21
C TYR A 82 22.51 -6.83 13.67
N ILE A 83 21.67 -6.29 12.78
CA ILE A 83 20.72 -5.22 13.10
C ILE A 83 19.72 -5.72 14.14
N ARG A 84 19.16 -6.90 13.94
CA ARG A 84 18.23 -7.54 14.88
C ARG A 84 18.86 -7.69 16.25
N ASP A 85 20.01 -8.33 16.34
CA ASP A 85 20.67 -8.64 17.62
C ASP A 85 21.04 -7.35 18.36
N LYS A 86 21.56 -6.35 17.64
CA LYS A 86 21.85 -5.04 18.23
C LYS A 86 20.59 -4.33 18.74
N TYR A 87 19.51 -4.36 17.96
CA TYR A 87 18.25 -3.73 18.36
C TYR A 87 17.65 -4.43 19.59
N GLN A 88 17.51 -5.74 19.56
CA GLN A 88 16.89 -6.51 20.64
C GLN A 88 17.70 -6.45 21.94
N ASN A 89 19.03 -6.43 21.86
CA ASN A 89 19.89 -6.43 23.05
C ASN A 89 20.20 -5.04 23.62
N SER A 90 20.11 -3.98 22.81
CA SER A 90 20.59 -2.64 23.23
C SER A 90 19.56 -1.53 23.11
N THR A 91 18.51 -1.66 22.30
CA THR A 91 17.56 -0.59 22.00
C THR A 91 16.16 -0.90 22.52
N ARG A 92 15.73 -2.16 22.41
CA ARG A 92 14.42 -2.59 22.91
C ARG A 92 14.31 -2.36 24.41
N SER A 93 13.19 -1.81 24.82
CA SER A 93 12.91 -1.43 26.21
C SER A 93 11.40 -1.39 26.43
N HIS A 94 10.99 -1.33 27.69
CA HIS A 94 9.59 -1.12 28.05
C HIS A 94 8.97 0.13 27.38
N VAL A 95 9.77 1.18 27.16
CA VAL A 95 9.30 2.40 26.46
C VAL A 95 9.04 2.13 24.99
N THR A 96 9.94 1.40 24.31
CA THR A 96 9.73 1.04 22.91
C THR A 96 8.56 0.07 22.75
N ASP A 97 8.40 -0.90 23.66
CA ASP A 97 7.27 -1.83 23.66
C ASP A 97 5.93 -1.08 23.84
N GLN A 98 5.87 -0.08 24.73
CA GLN A 98 4.66 0.75 24.87
C GLN A 98 4.39 1.62 23.63
N ALA A 99 5.43 2.21 23.03
CA ALA A 99 5.29 3.05 21.86
C ALA A 99 4.81 2.26 20.63
N THR A 100 5.22 0.99 20.51
CA THR A 100 4.85 0.13 19.39
C THR A 100 3.50 -0.56 19.57
N ASN A 101 2.99 -0.68 20.81
CA ASN A 101 1.71 -1.32 21.10
C ASN A 101 0.51 -0.74 20.32
N ILE A 102 0.55 0.57 20.00
CA ILE A 102 -0.49 1.22 19.18
C ILE A 102 -0.56 0.61 17.77
N PHE A 103 0.58 0.09 17.27
CA PHE A 103 0.70 -0.51 15.95
C PHE A 103 0.71 -2.05 16.00
N ASN A 104 0.50 -2.63 17.18
CA ASN A 104 0.58 -4.07 17.45
C ASN A 104 -0.72 -4.81 17.09
N ILE A 105 -1.38 -4.35 16.05
CA ILE A 105 -2.54 -5.01 15.45
C ILE A 105 -2.02 -6.10 14.52
N SER A 106 -2.59 -7.30 14.57
CA SER A 106 -2.13 -8.41 13.71
C SER A 106 -2.28 -8.06 12.22
N GLY A 107 -1.44 -8.63 11.32
CA GLY A 107 -1.42 -8.25 9.91
C GLY A 107 -2.71 -8.45 9.16
N THR A 108 -3.40 -9.50 9.52
CA THR A 108 -4.74 -9.76 8.98
C THR A 108 -5.72 -8.73 9.49
N GLU A 109 -5.64 -8.37 10.77
CA GLU A 109 -6.49 -7.35 11.39
C GLU A 109 -6.18 -5.96 10.85
N LEU A 110 -4.91 -5.62 10.62
CA LEU A 110 -4.55 -4.33 10.04
C LEU A 110 -5.15 -4.15 8.64
N ALA A 111 -5.14 -5.18 7.79
CA ALA A 111 -5.79 -5.13 6.49
C ALA A 111 -7.32 -5.00 6.61
N LEU A 112 -7.92 -5.71 7.58
CA LEU A 112 -9.36 -5.63 7.87
C LEU A 112 -9.78 -4.28 8.45
N ILE A 113 -8.89 -3.57 9.14
CA ILE A 113 -9.15 -2.23 9.69
C ILE A 113 -8.88 -1.15 8.64
N ALA A 114 -7.83 -1.27 7.84
CA ALA A 114 -7.47 -0.26 6.85
C ALA A 114 -8.60 0.02 5.84
N VAL A 115 -9.26 -1.02 5.35
CA VAL A 115 -10.36 -0.87 4.40
C VAL A 115 -11.57 -0.12 5.00
N PRO A 116 -12.12 -0.52 6.16
CA PRO A 116 -13.16 0.26 6.84
C PRO A 116 -12.76 1.71 7.13
N VAL A 117 -11.51 1.97 7.52
CA VAL A 117 -11.00 3.33 7.74
C VAL A 117 -11.06 4.14 6.45
N TYR A 118 -10.60 3.58 5.33
CA TYR A 118 -10.64 4.29 4.05
C TYR A 118 -12.09 4.54 3.59
N VAL A 119 -12.96 3.53 3.68
CA VAL A 119 -14.38 3.66 3.30
C VAL A 119 -15.10 4.65 4.22
N GLY A 120 -14.87 4.56 5.52
CA GLY A 120 -15.46 5.49 6.50
C GLY A 120 -14.98 6.93 6.29
N THR A 121 -13.68 7.13 6.02
CA THR A 121 -13.12 8.46 5.72
C THR A 121 -13.66 9.01 4.41
N TYR A 122 -13.84 8.17 3.39
CA TYR A 122 -14.46 8.55 2.13
C TYR A 122 -15.90 9.03 2.35
N GLY A 123 -16.72 8.23 3.04
CA GLY A 123 -18.10 8.59 3.34
C GLY A 123 -18.23 9.84 4.22
N ALA A 124 -17.40 9.98 5.24
CA ALA A 124 -17.34 11.16 6.07
C ALA A 124 -16.91 12.40 5.26
N GLY A 125 -15.96 12.25 4.36
CA GLY A 125 -15.51 13.31 3.46
C GLY A 125 -16.64 13.81 2.53
N LEU A 126 -17.44 12.91 2.00
CA LEU A 126 -18.63 13.26 1.21
C LEU A 126 -19.66 14.00 2.06
N TRP A 127 -19.97 13.50 3.24
CA TRP A 127 -20.95 14.11 4.14
C TRP A 127 -20.52 15.48 4.65
N LEU A 128 -19.24 15.66 4.98
CA LEU A 128 -18.66 16.91 5.47
C LEU A 128 -18.26 17.87 4.32
N HIS A 129 -18.49 17.51 3.05
CA HIS A 129 -18.06 18.27 1.88
C HIS A 129 -16.53 18.57 1.92
N ASN A 130 -15.73 17.64 2.42
CA ASN A 130 -14.28 17.78 2.57
C ASN A 130 -13.55 17.01 1.45
N PRO A 131 -13.10 17.69 0.38
CA PRO A 131 -12.45 17.03 -0.75
C PRO A 131 -11.11 16.39 -0.38
N THR A 132 -10.42 16.92 0.62
CA THR A 132 -9.13 16.36 1.07
C THR A 132 -9.31 14.96 1.69
N MET A 133 -10.35 14.76 2.50
CA MET A 133 -10.67 13.45 3.07
C MET A 133 -11.04 12.44 1.97
N VAL A 134 -11.86 12.86 1.02
CA VAL A 134 -12.28 12.02 -0.11
C VAL A 134 -11.05 11.59 -0.93
N GLU A 135 -10.19 12.55 -1.26
CA GLU A 135 -9.01 12.27 -2.09
C GLU A 135 -7.96 11.43 -1.37
N TRP A 136 -7.72 11.67 -0.07
CA TRP A 136 -6.84 10.84 0.75
C TRP A 136 -7.30 9.38 0.78
N ALA A 137 -8.58 9.15 1.01
CA ALA A 137 -9.15 7.81 1.05
C ALA A 137 -9.03 7.10 -0.31
N ARG A 138 -9.39 7.80 -1.41
CA ARG A 138 -9.26 7.27 -2.78
C ARG A 138 -7.82 6.90 -3.13
N LYS A 139 -6.86 7.79 -2.87
CA LYS A 139 -5.44 7.55 -3.15
C LYS A 139 -4.90 6.39 -2.30
N SER A 140 -5.28 6.31 -1.02
CA SER A 140 -4.84 5.23 -0.13
C SER A 140 -5.36 3.86 -0.58
N VAL A 141 -6.63 3.75 -0.95
CA VAL A 141 -7.20 2.51 -1.52
C VAL A 141 -6.48 2.13 -2.80
N ARG A 142 -6.32 3.06 -3.75
CA ARG A 142 -5.63 2.80 -5.03
C ARG A 142 -4.21 2.32 -4.81
N ALA A 143 -3.44 2.97 -3.92
CA ALA A 143 -2.08 2.57 -3.62
C ALA A 143 -2.02 1.16 -3.01
N THR A 144 -2.94 0.85 -2.07
CA THR A 144 -3.02 -0.48 -1.46
C THR A 144 -3.33 -1.56 -2.50
N VAL A 145 -4.27 -1.30 -3.42
CA VAL A 145 -4.68 -2.24 -4.47
C VAL A 145 -3.56 -2.44 -5.50
N VAL A 146 -2.90 -1.36 -5.93
CA VAL A 146 -1.87 -1.41 -6.97
C VAL A 146 -0.62 -2.15 -6.51
N GLY A 147 -0.13 -1.89 -5.29
CA GLY A 147 1.07 -2.56 -4.79
C GLY A 147 0.81 -3.94 -4.18
N GLY A 148 -0.45 -4.28 -3.87
CA GLY A 148 -0.82 -5.54 -3.24
C GLY A 148 -0.33 -6.80 -3.95
N PRO A 149 -0.52 -6.95 -5.27
CA PRO A 149 0.00 -8.10 -6.01
C PRO A 149 1.53 -8.23 -5.93
N ALA A 150 2.26 -7.11 -6.02
CA ALA A 150 3.72 -7.12 -5.89
C ALA A 150 4.15 -7.52 -4.47
N LEU A 151 3.44 -7.04 -3.43
CA LEU A 151 3.67 -7.44 -2.05
C LEU A 151 3.57 -8.96 -1.88
N VAL A 152 2.46 -9.55 -2.34
CA VAL A 152 2.23 -11.00 -2.21
C VAL A 152 3.24 -11.79 -3.02
N PHE A 153 3.51 -11.36 -4.25
CA PHE A 153 4.50 -12.01 -5.11
C PHE A 153 5.90 -11.97 -4.49
N LEU A 154 6.37 -10.81 -4.05
CA LEU A 154 7.70 -10.67 -3.47
C LEU A 154 7.82 -11.42 -2.14
N ALA A 155 6.80 -11.39 -1.29
CA ALA A 155 6.82 -12.13 -0.03
C ALA A 155 7.05 -13.64 -0.24
N VAL A 156 6.43 -14.22 -1.26
CA VAL A 156 6.58 -15.62 -1.64
C VAL A 156 7.86 -15.88 -2.45
N ALA A 157 8.18 -14.99 -3.40
CA ALA A 157 9.33 -15.15 -4.28
C ALA A 157 10.66 -15.04 -3.53
N THR A 158 10.74 -14.21 -2.50
CA THR A 158 11.92 -14.11 -1.64
C THR A 158 11.94 -15.20 -0.56
N GLY A 159 10.76 -15.56 -0.02
CA GLY A 159 10.59 -16.70 0.87
C GLY A 159 11.32 -16.60 2.21
N GLY A 160 11.60 -15.38 2.72
CA GLY A 160 12.30 -15.18 3.99
C GLY A 160 11.50 -15.67 5.19
N ASP A 161 12.20 -16.04 6.26
CA ASP A 161 11.62 -16.43 7.54
C ASP A 161 11.42 -15.24 8.46
N ARG A 162 10.68 -15.45 9.55
CA ARG A 162 10.64 -14.52 10.68
C ARG A 162 11.86 -14.74 11.58
N PRO A 163 12.30 -13.73 12.35
CA PRO A 163 13.39 -13.87 13.30
C PRO A 163 13.20 -15.01 14.33
N THR A 164 11.94 -15.30 14.66
CA THR A 164 11.56 -16.39 15.60
C THR A 164 11.55 -17.78 14.96
N ASP A 165 11.51 -17.88 13.64
CA ASP A 165 11.32 -19.14 12.89
C ASP A 165 12.60 -19.59 12.17
N GLY A 166 13.54 -18.69 11.91
CA GLY A 166 14.77 -18.96 11.18
C GLY A 166 15.66 -17.74 11.01
N ASP A 167 16.54 -17.78 10.03
CA ASP A 167 17.41 -16.67 9.65
C ASP A 167 16.77 -15.75 8.59
N SER A 168 17.47 -14.66 8.23
CA SER A 168 16.98 -13.69 7.26
C SER A 168 17.12 -14.13 5.80
N HIS A 169 17.85 -15.22 5.53
CA HIS A 169 18.19 -15.63 4.17
C HIS A 169 16.96 -15.94 3.33
N TRP A 170 17.03 -15.54 2.07
CA TRP A 170 15.96 -15.83 1.14
C TRP A 170 15.94 -17.29 0.74
N ASN A 171 14.80 -17.93 0.98
CA ASN A 171 14.50 -19.28 0.56
C ASN A 171 13.30 -19.27 -0.38
N PRO A 172 13.48 -18.97 -1.69
CA PRO A 172 12.39 -18.73 -2.62
C PRO A 172 11.31 -19.81 -2.56
N PHE A 173 10.06 -19.37 -2.42
CA PHE A 173 8.85 -20.20 -2.39
C PHE A 173 8.72 -21.14 -1.16
N GLN A 174 9.66 -21.09 -0.20
CA GLN A 174 9.58 -21.92 1.01
C GLN A 174 8.70 -21.27 2.09
N ASN A 175 8.86 -19.96 2.28
CA ASN A 175 8.13 -19.17 3.26
C ASN A 175 7.44 -17.95 2.62
N THR A 176 6.77 -17.13 3.43
CA THR A 176 5.95 -16.03 2.92
C THR A 176 6.19 -14.73 3.67
N HIS A 177 7.34 -14.62 4.35
CA HIS A 177 7.65 -13.48 5.21
C HIS A 177 8.75 -12.57 4.66
N GLY A 178 9.20 -12.77 3.42
CA GLY A 178 10.28 -11.98 2.83
C GLY A 178 9.97 -10.50 2.62
N VAL A 179 8.70 -10.08 2.73
CA VAL A 179 8.27 -8.68 2.75
C VAL A 179 7.23 -8.47 3.83
N SER A 180 7.35 -7.40 4.62
CA SER A 180 6.40 -7.10 5.69
C SER A 180 5.11 -6.46 5.16
N GLY A 181 4.03 -7.24 5.17
CA GLY A 181 2.69 -6.77 4.81
C GLY A 181 2.15 -5.71 5.78
N HIS A 182 2.48 -5.83 7.08
CA HIS A 182 2.10 -4.83 8.09
C HIS A 182 2.71 -3.47 7.78
N THR A 183 4.01 -3.47 7.48
CA THR A 183 4.71 -2.24 7.12
C THR A 183 4.11 -1.62 5.87
N TYR A 184 3.82 -2.43 4.84
CA TYR A 184 3.21 -1.95 3.61
C TYR A 184 1.86 -1.29 3.87
N ILE A 185 0.92 -2.01 4.48
CA ILE A 185 -0.45 -1.52 4.70
C ILE A 185 -0.46 -0.34 5.67
N GLY A 186 0.33 -0.40 6.74
CA GLY A 186 0.39 0.66 7.74
C GLY A 186 1.09 1.93 7.26
N ALA A 187 2.02 1.83 6.30
CA ALA A 187 2.73 2.98 5.75
C ALA A 187 1.89 3.77 4.71
N VAL A 188 1.05 3.09 3.91
CA VAL A 188 0.27 3.71 2.82
C VAL A 188 -0.51 4.96 3.26
N PRO A 189 -1.32 4.97 4.33
CA PRO A 189 -2.12 6.13 4.70
C PRO A 189 -1.26 7.36 5.04
N PHE A 190 -0.14 7.16 5.71
CA PHE A 190 0.77 8.24 6.07
C PHE A 190 1.57 8.75 4.86
N ILE A 191 2.06 7.86 3.99
CA ILE A 191 2.75 8.26 2.76
C ILE A 191 1.80 9.02 1.83
N THR A 192 0.55 8.59 1.72
CA THR A 192 -0.47 9.32 0.97
C THR A 192 -0.69 10.72 1.54
N ALA A 193 -0.83 10.85 2.87
CA ALA A 193 -0.95 12.15 3.53
C ALA A 193 0.30 13.03 3.31
N ALA A 194 1.50 12.44 3.38
CA ALA A 194 2.74 13.15 3.08
C ALA A 194 2.76 13.73 1.66
N LYS A 195 2.35 12.93 0.67
CA LYS A 195 2.30 13.38 -0.74
C LYS A 195 1.26 14.45 -1.00
N MET A 196 0.13 14.39 -0.33
CA MET A 196 -0.94 15.41 -0.41
C MET A 196 -0.61 16.69 0.38
N SER A 197 0.39 16.68 1.26
CA SER A 197 0.74 17.84 2.07
C SER A 197 1.49 18.89 1.25
N GLY A 198 1.10 20.15 1.38
CA GLY A 198 1.78 21.29 0.72
C GLY A 198 3.04 21.77 1.45
N LYS A 199 3.13 21.56 2.77
CA LYS A 199 4.22 22.09 3.61
C LYS A 199 5.28 21.04 3.92
N THR A 200 6.56 21.40 3.81
CA THR A 200 7.70 20.48 4.01
C THR A 200 7.70 19.81 5.39
N TYR A 201 7.37 20.55 6.46
CA TYR A 201 7.32 19.97 7.80
C TYR A 201 6.21 18.92 7.95
N GLN A 202 5.05 19.14 7.31
CA GLN A 202 3.97 18.15 7.31
C GLN A 202 4.39 16.88 6.57
N LYS A 203 5.05 17.02 5.41
CA LYS A 203 5.63 15.88 4.68
C LYS A 203 6.59 15.09 5.56
N ALA A 204 7.51 15.78 6.24
CA ALA A 204 8.48 15.14 7.12
C ALA A 204 7.81 14.39 8.27
N ILE A 205 6.79 14.99 8.91
CA ILE A 205 6.02 14.33 9.98
C ILE A 205 5.34 13.07 9.46
N PHE A 206 4.61 13.14 8.35
CA PHE A 206 3.90 12.00 7.82
C PHE A 206 4.83 10.90 7.30
N TYR A 207 5.96 11.24 6.67
CA TYR A 207 6.97 10.24 6.33
C TYR A 207 7.58 9.60 7.58
N GLY A 208 7.84 10.36 8.64
CA GLY A 208 8.25 9.81 9.92
C GLY A 208 7.21 8.83 10.48
N LEU A 209 5.94 9.24 10.54
CA LEU A 209 4.85 8.39 11.02
C LEU A 209 4.71 7.11 10.18
N SER A 210 4.99 7.16 8.88
CA SER A 210 4.90 5.98 8.00
C SER A 210 5.91 4.88 8.32
N THR A 211 6.96 5.18 9.08
CA THR A 211 7.96 4.17 9.50
C THR A 211 7.53 3.39 10.74
N PHE A 212 6.64 3.93 11.57
CA PHE A 212 6.26 3.33 12.84
C PHE A 212 5.67 1.91 12.73
N PRO A 213 4.78 1.61 11.76
CA PRO A 213 4.28 0.24 11.60
C PRO A 213 5.39 -0.78 11.34
N GLY A 214 6.44 -0.39 10.63
CA GLY A 214 7.61 -1.22 10.39
C GLY A 214 8.50 -1.35 11.63
N LEU A 215 8.75 -0.25 12.33
CA LEU A 215 9.52 -0.25 13.59
C LEU A 215 8.85 -1.13 14.64
N ALA A 216 7.52 -1.14 14.71
CA ALA A 216 6.79 -2.05 15.58
C ALA A 216 7.09 -3.52 15.27
N ARG A 217 7.21 -3.89 13.98
CA ARG A 217 7.53 -5.27 13.60
C ARG A 217 8.97 -5.68 13.94
N ILE A 218 9.92 -4.73 13.88
CA ILE A 218 11.29 -4.96 14.34
C ILE A 218 11.33 -5.07 15.87
N ASN A 219 10.61 -4.21 16.57
CA ASN A 219 10.53 -4.22 18.03
C ASN A 219 9.98 -5.55 18.57
N ASP A 220 8.94 -6.07 17.93
CA ASP A 220 8.27 -7.31 18.35
C ASP A 220 8.98 -8.59 17.84
N ASP A 221 10.14 -8.43 17.21
CA ASP A 221 10.90 -9.55 16.63
C ASP A 221 10.11 -10.39 15.60
N GLU A 222 9.22 -9.73 14.87
CA GLU A 222 8.32 -10.33 13.87
C GLU A 222 8.87 -10.27 12.45
N HIS A 223 9.75 -9.30 12.16
CA HIS A 223 10.36 -9.10 10.86
C HIS A 223 11.78 -8.57 10.96
N TYR A 224 12.63 -9.01 10.05
CA TYR A 224 13.95 -8.45 9.83
C TYR A 224 13.88 -7.06 9.18
N PHE A 225 14.97 -6.29 9.29
CA PHE A 225 15.04 -4.93 8.74
C PHE A 225 14.80 -4.89 7.23
N SER A 226 15.40 -5.80 6.46
CA SER A 226 15.20 -5.87 5.00
C SER A 226 13.73 -6.07 4.61
N GLN A 227 13.00 -6.91 5.34
CA GLN A 227 11.60 -7.21 5.10
C GLN A 227 10.72 -5.98 5.35
N VAL A 228 11.03 -5.23 6.41
CA VAL A 228 10.37 -3.97 6.77
C VAL A 228 10.70 -2.88 5.75
N ALA A 229 11.98 -2.70 5.42
CA ALA A 229 12.43 -1.70 4.46
C ALA A 229 11.82 -1.92 3.07
N LEU A 230 11.77 -3.17 2.60
CA LEU A 230 11.16 -3.51 1.32
C LEU A 230 9.63 -3.29 1.33
N GLY A 231 8.95 -3.63 2.44
CA GLY A 231 7.53 -3.36 2.60
C GLY A 231 7.20 -1.85 2.57
N TRP A 232 7.99 -1.04 3.28
CA TRP A 232 7.85 0.41 3.27
C TRP A 232 8.15 1.02 1.89
N PHE A 233 9.22 0.56 1.24
CA PHE A 233 9.59 1.03 -0.08
C PHE A 233 8.53 0.71 -1.14
N LEU A 234 7.93 -0.46 -1.05
CA LEU A 234 6.82 -0.86 -1.91
C LEU A 234 5.59 0.05 -1.71
N ALA A 235 5.26 0.40 -0.45
CA ALA A 235 4.21 1.37 -0.14
C ALA A 235 4.53 2.75 -0.74
N TYR A 236 5.78 3.20 -0.62
CA TYR A 236 6.24 4.45 -1.20
C TYR A 236 6.09 4.48 -2.73
N LEU A 237 6.51 3.41 -3.42
CA LEU A 237 6.37 3.31 -4.88
C LEU A 237 4.90 3.31 -5.31
N SER A 238 4.05 2.57 -4.60
CA SER A 238 2.62 2.50 -4.89
C SER A 238 1.95 3.88 -4.75
N CYS A 239 2.23 4.59 -3.65
CA CYS A 239 1.72 5.95 -3.45
C CYS A 239 2.28 6.94 -4.49
N ALA A 240 3.55 6.78 -4.91
CA ALA A 240 4.17 7.66 -5.91
C ALA A 240 3.54 7.48 -7.29
N VAL A 241 3.21 6.25 -7.66
CA VAL A 241 2.55 5.95 -8.93
C VAL A 241 1.14 6.52 -8.96
N VAL A 242 0.37 6.35 -7.88
CA VAL A 242 -0.99 6.88 -7.75
C VAL A 242 -1.00 8.41 -7.81
N GLU A 243 -0.06 9.08 -7.13
CA GLU A 243 0.06 10.54 -7.17
C GLU A 243 0.32 11.04 -8.59
N LYS A 244 1.34 10.47 -9.26
CA LYS A 244 1.67 10.82 -10.67
C LYS A 244 0.52 10.54 -11.63
N GLY A 245 -0.25 9.47 -11.41
CA GLY A 245 -1.44 9.13 -12.20
C GLY A 245 -2.55 10.16 -12.01
N THR A 246 -2.75 10.67 -10.80
CA THR A 246 -3.73 11.71 -10.47
C THR A 246 -3.37 13.03 -11.13
N ASP A 247 -2.12 13.50 -10.98
CA ASP A 247 -1.63 14.75 -11.60
C ASP A 247 -1.80 14.74 -13.13
N ARG A 248 -1.54 13.57 -13.76
CA ARG A 248 -1.75 13.42 -15.21
C ARG A 248 -3.20 13.48 -15.63
N GLN A 249 -4.12 13.00 -14.80
CA GLN A 249 -5.56 13.04 -15.09
C GLN A 249 -6.12 14.45 -14.90
N GLU A 250 -5.66 15.17 -13.88
CA GLU A 250 -6.07 16.56 -13.65
C GLU A 250 -5.57 17.53 -14.74
N GLY A 251 -4.41 17.26 -15.32
CA GLY A 251 -3.85 18.03 -16.43
C GLY A 251 -4.48 17.76 -17.82
N ARG A 252 -5.37 16.76 -17.94
CA ARG A 252 -6.00 16.42 -19.22
C ARG A 252 -7.14 17.39 -19.56
N VAL A 253 -7.09 17.90 -20.79
CA VAL A 253 -8.19 18.66 -21.38
C VAL A 253 -9.19 17.64 -21.95
N HIS A 254 -10.40 17.63 -21.43
CA HIS A 254 -11.50 16.84 -21.98
C HIS A 254 -12.28 17.68 -23.01
N VAL A 255 -12.24 17.22 -24.25
CA VAL A 255 -13.06 17.81 -25.33
C VAL A 255 -14.26 16.89 -25.54
N GLN A 256 -15.44 17.38 -25.28
CA GLN A 256 -16.70 16.68 -25.54
C GLN A 256 -17.41 17.34 -26.72
N LEU A 257 -17.81 16.51 -27.69
CA LEU A 257 -18.69 16.89 -28.78
C LEU A 257 -20.10 16.45 -28.43
N ALA A 258 -21.03 17.39 -28.28
CA ALA A 258 -22.43 17.09 -28.03
C ALA A 258 -23.29 17.60 -29.17
N PRO A 259 -24.21 16.82 -29.74
CA PRO A 259 -25.17 17.32 -30.71
C PRO A 259 -26.12 18.25 -30.04
N VAL A 260 -26.34 19.42 -30.66
CA VAL A 260 -27.35 20.43 -30.26
C VAL A 260 -28.32 20.64 -31.39
N PRO A 261 -29.54 21.12 -31.13
CA PRO A 261 -30.61 21.18 -32.15
C PRO A 261 -30.29 21.94 -33.45
N LYS A 262 -29.20 22.67 -33.52
CA LYS A 262 -28.75 23.41 -34.72
C LYS A 262 -27.24 23.27 -34.99
N GLY A 263 -26.58 22.17 -34.55
CA GLY A 263 -25.17 21.98 -34.80
C GLY A 263 -24.49 21.07 -33.80
N LEU A 264 -23.17 21.23 -33.60
CA LEU A 264 -22.34 20.53 -32.65
C LEU A 264 -21.78 21.53 -31.62
N ALA A 265 -21.98 21.25 -30.35
CA ALA A 265 -21.32 21.99 -29.27
C ALA A 265 -19.99 21.31 -28.92
N ILE A 266 -18.94 22.10 -28.83
CA ILE A 266 -17.62 21.64 -28.37
C ILE A 266 -17.47 22.18 -26.95
N THR A 267 -17.45 21.27 -25.97
CA THR A 267 -17.16 21.63 -24.57
C THR A 267 -15.72 21.24 -24.26
N VAL A 268 -14.92 22.23 -23.89
CA VAL A 268 -13.53 22.02 -23.45
C VAL A 268 -13.49 22.20 -21.93
N GLN A 269 -13.26 21.14 -21.20
CA GLN A 269 -13.10 21.15 -19.75
C GLN A 269 -11.64 20.84 -19.40
N LYS A 270 -10.98 21.76 -18.72
CA LYS A 270 -9.70 21.51 -18.06
C LYS A 270 -9.96 21.40 -16.57
N ARG A 271 -9.60 20.27 -15.97
CA ARG A 271 -9.57 20.14 -14.51
C ARG A 271 -8.27 20.77 -14.00
N TYR A 272 -8.43 21.64 -13.05
CA TYR A 272 -7.34 22.24 -12.29
C TYR A 272 -7.17 21.47 -10.98
#